data_fad66eaf5b93af313a7f80e4ea243c9c
#
_entry.id   fad66eaf5b93af313a7f80e4ea243c9c
#
_cell.length_a   1.000
_cell.length_b   1.000
_cell.length_c   1.000
_cell.angle_alpha   90.00
_cell.angle_beta   90.00
_cell.angle_gamma   90.00
#
_symmetry.space_group_name_H-M   'P 1'
#
loop_
_entity.id
_entity.type
_entity.pdbx_description
1 polymer ?
#
loop_
_entity_poly.entity_id
_entity_poly.type
_entity_poly.pdbx_seq_one_letter_code
_entity_poly.pdbx_strand_id
1 'polypeptide(L)'
;WMREFHWTDFEWDSRFFPDIEATLKRLHEDKGLHLCAWINPYIGQSGAMFDEGMRNGYLVRNPDGTVWQTDNWQAGMGLVDFTNPDARAWFKGKVVSLLKQGIDAIKTDFGERIPRDVVWFDGAPKLSMHNWYTELYNQTVFEAIEETYGTGKACLFARSATAGGQQFPVHWGGD
;
A
#
# COMPACT_ATOMS: atom_id res chain seq x y z
N TRP A 1 3.08 -1.27 13.01
CA TRP A 1 2.00 -2.15 13.44
C TRP A 1 2.09 -3.55 12.81
N MET A 2 2.58 -3.64 11.58
CA MET A 2 2.78 -4.92 10.88
C MET A 2 3.92 -5.74 11.48
N ARG A 3 3.96 -7.03 11.15
CA ARG A 3 4.93 -7.97 11.72
C ARG A 3 6.36 -7.63 11.29
N GLU A 4 7.28 -7.80 12.18
CA GLU A 4 8.72 -7.61 11.95
C GLU A 4 9.22 -8.47 10.77
N PHE A 5 10.07 -7.91 9.91
CA PHE A 5 10.61 -8.51 8.68
C PHE A 5 9.59 -8.82 7.56
N HIS A 6 8.30 -8.54 7.74
CA HIS A 6 7.28 -8.76 6.72
C HIS A 6 6.95 -7.50 5.92
N TRP A 7 7.34 -6.34 6.40
CA TRP A 7 7.21 -4.99 5.85
C TRP A 7 5.74 -4.61 5.57
N THR A 8 5.16 -5.04 4.47
CA THR A 8 3.74 -4.83 4.20
C THR A 8 3.05 -6.17 4.06
N ASP A 9 2.37 -6.63 5.10
CA ASP A 9 1.63 -7.88 5.14
C ASP A 9 0.18 -7.74 5.64
N PHE A 10 -0.20 -6.52 6.05
CA PHE A 10 -1.52 -6.20 6.60
C PHE A 10 -1.92 -7.03 7.83
N GLU A 11 -0.96 -7.61 8.53
CA GLU A 11 -1.19 -8.35 9.76
C GLU A 11 -0.59 -7.62 10.96
N TRP A 12 -1.38 -7.51 12.02
CA TRP A 12 -0.93 -6.91 13.27
C TRP A 12 0.09 -7.81 13.96
N ASP A 13 1.17 -7.21 14.46
CA ASP A 13 2.13 -7.95 15.27
C ASP A 13 1.51 -8.27 16.64
N SER A 14 1.13 -9.53 16.84
CA SER A 14 0.45 -9.99 18.05
C SER A 14 1.31 -9.84 19.34
N ARG A 15 2.62 -9.62 19.20
CA ARG A 15 3.50 -9.33 20.33
C ARG A 15 3.17 -7.96 20.95
N PHE A 16 2.76 -7.00 20.12
CA PHE A 16 2.44 -5.62 20.53
C PHE A 16 0.94 -5.34 20.52
N PHE A 17 0.19 -6.06 19.72
CA PHE A 17 -1.25 -5.92 19.53
C PHE A 17 -1.96 -7.26 19.72
N PRO A 18 -1.95 -7.84 20.93
CA PRO A 18 -2.53 -9.17 21.18
C PRO A 18 -4.05 -9.21 21.00
N ASP A 19 -4.72 -8.07 21.18
CA ASP A 19 -6.15 -7.89 20.92
C ASP A 19 -6.35 -6.51 20.28
N ILE A 20 -6.26 -6.48 18.96
CA ILE A 20 -6.37 -5.23 18.22
C ILE A 20 -7.80 -4.70 18.21
N GLU A 21 -8.80 -5.56 18.15
CA GLU A 21 -10.21 -5.14 18.12
C GLU A 21 -10.59 -4.42 19.42
N ALA A 22 -10.25 -4.99 20.58
CA ALA A 22 -10.46 -4.32 21.85
C ALA A 22 -9.65 -3.02 21.99
N THR A 23 -8.43 -2.99 21.43
CA THR A 23 -7.58 -1.80 21.43
C THR A 23 -8.20 -0.67 20.61
N LEU A 24 -8.63 -0.94 19.37
CA LEU A 24 -9.26 0.04 18.50
C LEU A 24 -10.58 0.55 19.09
N LYS A 25 -11.40 -0.37 19.59
CA LYS A 25 -12.65 -0.02 20.26
C LYS A 25 -12.44 0.95 21.42
N ARG A 26 -11.48 0.66 22.29
CA ARG A 26 -11.15 1.54 23.43
C ARG A 26 -10.65 2.92 22.96
N LEU A 27 -9.84 2.98 21.91
CA LEU A 27 -9.33 4.25 21.38
C LEU A 27 -10.48 5.10 20.81
N HIS A 28 -11.42 4.49 20.11
CA HIS A 28 -12.60 5.18 19.57
C HIS A 28 -13.59 5.60 20.67
N GLU A 29 -14.07 4.63 21.45
CA GLU A 29 -15.21 4.85 22.35
C GLU A 29 -14.79 5.60 23.63
N ASP A 30 -13.65 5.22 24.25
CA ASP A 30 -13.25 5.81 25.53
C ASP A 30 -12.42 7.09 25.33
N LYS A 31 -11.69 7.21 24.22
CA LYS A 31 -10.76 8.33 23.99
C LYS A 31 -11.20 9.27 22.88
N GLY A 32 -12.19 8.90 22.06
CA GLY A 32 -12.64 9.70 20.93
C GLY A 32 -11.57 9.93 19.86
N LEU A 33 -10.61 8.99 19.73
CA LEU A 33 -9.51 9.11 18.78
C LEU A 33 -9.84 8.44 17.45
N HIS A 34 -9.39 9.05 16.36
CA HIS A 34 -9.34 8.43 15.05
C HIS A 34 -7.92 7.93 14.75
N LEU A 35 -7.82 6.79 14.08
CA LEU A 35 -6.53 6.13 13.84
C LEU A 35 -6.17 6.15 12.36
N CYS A 36 -4.92 6.61 12.09
CA CYS A 36 -4.32 6.55 10.78
C CYS A 36 -3.27 5.43 10.75
N ALA A 37 -3.44 4.44 9.88
CA ALA A 37 -2.48 3.36 9.71
C ALA A 37 -1.51 3.67 8.55
N TRP A 38 -0.23 3.36 8.78
CA TRP A 38 0.82 3.45 7.78
C TRP A 38 0.86 2.19 6.92
N ILE A 39 0.94 2.36 5.61
CA ILE A 39 1.17 1.29 4.63
C ILE A 39 2.15 1.76 3.56
N ASN A 40 2.68 0.82 2.77
CA ASN A 40 3.49 1.13 1.58
C ASN A 40 3.33 0.03 0.52
N PRO A 41 3.79 0.26 -0.74
CA PRO A 41 3.56 -0.68 -1.84
C PRO A 41 4.62 -1.78 -1.97
N TYR A 42 5.62 -1.81 -1.08
CA TYR A 42 6.66 -2.83 -1.08
C TYR A 42 6.27 -4.01 -0.19
N ILE A 43 6.41 -5.22 -0.71
CA ILE A 43 6.01 -6.47 -0.05
C ILE A 43 7.27 -7.24 0.35
N GLY A 44 7.42 -7.51 1.66
CA GLY A 44 8.56 -8.26 2.19
C GLY A 44 8.58 -9.71 1.72
N GLN A 45 9.74 -10.18 1.23
CA GLN A 45 9.88 -11.52 0.64
C GLN A 45 9.62 -12.69 1.59
N SER A 46 9.67 -12.47 2.91
CA SER A 46 9.42 -13.51 3.90
C SER A 46 7.95 -13.72 4.24
N GLY A 47 7.04 -12.92 3.66
CA GLY A 47 5.62 -12.94 3.96
C GLY A 47 4.77 -13.72 2.95
N ALA A 48 3.63 -14.24 3.40
CA ALA A 48 2.66 -14.92 2.55
C ALA A 48 2.14 -14.03 1.40
N MET A 49 2.08 -12.72 1.60
CA MET A 49 1.70 -11.77 0.55
C MET A 49 2.69 -11.74 -0.61
N PHE A 50 4.00 -11.94 -0.35
CA PHE A 50 4.98 -12.02 -1.42
C PHE A 50 4.74 -13.26 -2.28
N ASP A 51 4.56 -14.42 -1.65
CA ASP A 51 4.28 -15.68 -2.35
C ASP A 51 2.98 -15.61 -3.14
N GLU A 52 1.94 -15.03 -2.57
CA GLU A 52 0.65 -14.80 -3.24
C GLU A 52 0.82 -13.88 -4.45
N GLY A 53 1.46 -12.74 -4.27
CA GLY A 53 1.71 -11.76 -5.32
C GLY A 53 2.60 -12.28 -6.44
N MET A 54 3.65 -13.04 -6.11
CA MET A 54 4.53 -13.68 -7.08
C MET A 54 3.79 -14.71 -7.94
N ARG A 55 3.02 -15.62 -7.31
CA ARG A 55 2.28 -16.68 -8.01
C ARG A 55 1.19 -16.14 -8.94
N ASN A 56 0.52 -15.07 -8.52
CA ASN A 56 -0.58 -14.48 -9.29
C ASN A 56 -0.14 -13.37 -10.26
N GLY A 57 1.16 -13.02 -10.30
CA GLY A 57 1.66 -11.97 -11.19
C GLY A 57 1.26 -10.56 -10.76
N TYR A 58 1.11 -10.32 -9.46
CA TYR A 58 0.74 -9.02 -8.91
C TYR A 58 1.94 -8.13 -8.59
N LEU A 59 3.15 -8.67 -8.67
CA LEU A 59 4.39 -7.94 -8.43
C LEU A 59 5.08 -7.60 -9.73
N VAL A 60 5.71 -6.43 -9.76
CA VAL A 60 6.52 -5.94 -10.89
C VAL A 60 7.59 -6.96 -11.26
N ARG A 61 7.87 -7.13 -12.56
CA ARG A 61 8.80 -8.12 -13.09
C ARG A 61 10.00 -7.50 -13.78
N ASN A 62 11.11 -8.22 -13.71
CA ASN A 62 12.28 -7.99 -14.55
C ASN A 62 12.00 -8.42 -16.00
N PRO A 63 12.81 -7.95 -16.98
CA PRO A 63 12.68 -8.38 -18.38
C PRO A 63 12.84 -9.90 -18.60
N ASP A 64 13.52 -10.60 -17.71
CA ASP A 64 13.68 -12.07 -17.74
C ASP A 64 12.46 -12.83 -17.14
N GLY A 65 11.44 -12.10 -16.66
CA GLY A 65 10.22 -12.65 -16.09
C GLY A 65 10.28 -12.93 -14.58
N THR A 66 11.43 -12.78 -13.94
CA THR A 66 11.55 -12.90 -12.48
C THR A 66 10.89 -11.72 -11.77
N VAL A 67 10.48 -11.89 -10.51
CA VAL A 67 9.99 -10.77 -9.70
C VAL A 67 11.10 -9.78 -9.47
N TRP A 68 10.83 -8.50 -9.74
CA TRP A 68 11.76 -7.44 -9.38
C TRP A 68 11.78 -7.27 -7.86
N GLN A 69 12.97 -7.21 -7.29
CA GLN A 69 13.17 -6.99 -5.86
C GLN A 69 14.20 -5.88 -5.64
N THR A 70 13.98 -5.07 -4.61
CA THR A 70 14.94 -4.01 -4.27
C THR A 70 16.23 -4.61 -3.72
N ASP A 71 17.39 -3.99 -4.03
CA ASP A 71 18.70 -4.39 -3.53
C ASP A 71 19.46 -3.24 -2.83
N ASN A 72 19.14 -1.99 -3.15
CA ASN A 72 19.81 -0.80 -2.63
C ASN A 72 19.21 -0.27 -1.33
N TRP A 73 18.00 -0.68 -1.02
CA TRP A 73 17.24 -0.20 0.12
C TRP A 73 16.18 -1.22 0.51
N GLN A 74 16.17 -1.67 1.77
CA GLN A 74 15.27 -2.72 2.22
C GLN A 74 15.30 -3.94 1.29
N ALA A 75 16.47 -4.57 1.17
CA ALA A 75 16.72 -5.64 0.20
C ALA A 75 15.70 -6.78 0.26
N GLY A 76 15.34 -7.29 -0.92
CA GLY A 76 14.46 -8.45 -1.08
C GLY A 76 12.96 -8.12 -1.14
N MET A 77 12.52 -6.87 -1.04
CA MET A 77 11.10 -6.53 -1.19
C MET A 77 10.70 -6.47 -2.65
N GLY A 78 9.53 -7.06 -2.98
CA GLY A 78 8.85 -6.86 -4.26
C GLY A 78 8.02 -5.59 -4.25
N LEU A 79 7.62 -5.12 -5.43
CA LEU A 79 6.78 -3.95 -5.62
C LEU A 79 5.46 -4.36 -6.27
N VAL A 80 4.33 -3.88 -5.75
CA VAL A 80 3.01 -4.15 -6.34
C VAL A 80 2.90 -3.49 -7.70
N ASP A 81 2.43 -4.22 -8.71
CA ASP A 81 2.17 -3.67 -10.05
C ASP A 81 0.74 -3.13 -10.15
N PHE A 82 0.57 -1.85 -9.85
CA PHE A 82 -0.74 -1.19 -9.94
C PHE A 82 -1.22 -0.94 -11.38
N THR A 83 -0.45 -1.28 -12.41
CA THR A 83 -0.95 -1.32 -13.79
C THR A 83 -1.78 -2.58 -14.06
N ASN A 84 -1.61 -3.61 -13.23
CA ASN A 84 -2.41 -4.83 -13.26
C ASN A 84 -3.72 -4.62 -12.45
N PRO A 85 -4.91 -4.70 -13.09
CA PRO A 85 -6.18 -4.50 -12.41
C PRO A 85 -6.44 -5.55 -11.29
N ASP A 86 -5.96 -6.78 -11.46
CA ASP A 86 -6.11 -7.82 -10.45
C ASP A 86 -5.21 -7.56 -9.24
N ALA A 87 -4.00 -7.04 -9.45
CA ALA A 87 -3.12 -6.60 -8.36
C ALA A 87 -3.71 -5.40 -7.60
N ARG A 88 -4.32 -4.44 -8.32
CA ARG A 88 -5.05 -3.33 -7.70
C ARG A 88 -6.20 -3.83 -6.82
N ALA A 89 -7.03 -4.73 -7.35
CA ALA A 89 -8.14 -5.31 -6.61
C ALA A 89 -7.67 -6.09 -5.38
N TRP A 90 -6.61 -6.86 -5.52
CA TRP A 90 -5.99 -7.60 -4.42
C TRP A 90 -5.49 -6.68 -3.30
N PHE A 91 -4.68 -5.66 -3.64
CA PHE A 91 -4.15 -4.71 -2.66
C PHE A 91 -5.27 -3.90 -2.01
N LYS A 92 -6.25 -3.43 -2.81
CA LYS A 92 -7.44 -2.73 -2.33
C LYS A 92 -8.22 -3.58 -1.33
N GLY A 93 -8.41 -4.87 -1.59
CA GLY A 93 -9.06 -5.80 -0.67
C GLY A 93 -8.36 -5.91 0.69
N LYS A 94 -7.01 -5.89 0.72
CA LYS A 94 -6.25 -5.87 1.98
C LYS A 94 -6.47 -4.55 2.75
N VAL A 95 -6.49 -3.41 2.05
CA VAL A 95 -6.77 -2.11 2.65
C VAL A 95 -8.20 -2.07 3.22
N VAL A 96 -9.20 -2.51 2.45
CA VAL A 96 -10.60 -2.60 2.92
C VAL A 96 -10.72 -3.47 4.18
N SER A 97 -10.00 -4.59 4.24
CA SER A 97 -9.99 -5.45 5.43
C SER A 97 -9.43 -4.74 6.65
N LEU A 98 -8.37 -3.94 6.49
CA LEU A 98 -7.79 -3.14 7.56
C LEU A 98 -8.76 -2.04 8.05
N LEU A 99 -9.40 -1.33 7.12
CA LEU A 99 -10.39 -0.28 7.45
C LEU A 99 -11.58 -0.85 8.23
N LYS A 100 -12.07 -2.03 7.84
CA LYS A 100 -13.17 -2.72 8.54
C LYS A 100 -12.84 -3.14 9.96
N GLN A 101 -11.56 -3.23 10.33
CA GLN A 101 -11.14 -3.47 11.71
C GLN A 101 -11.26 -2.22 12.59
N GLY A 102 -11.42 -1.02 11.99
CA GLY A 102 -11.58 0.25 12.72
C GLY A 102 -10.45 1.25 12.49
N ILE A 103 -9.71 1.15 11.38
CA ILE A 103 -8.76 2.17 10.96
C ILE A 103 -9.51 3.24 10.15
N ASP A 104 -9.40 4.49 10.56
CA ASP A 104 -10.18 5.61 10.00
C ASP A 104 -9.50 6.26 8.78
N ALA A 105 -8.18 6.22 8.73
CA ALA A 105 -7.37 6.87 7.70
C ALA A 105 -6.14 6.04 7.35
N ILE A 106 -5.60 6.26 6.16
CA ILE A 106 -4.40 5.56 5.69
C ILE A 106 -3.32 6.57 5.30
N LYS A 107 -2.11 6.39 5.85
CA LYS A 107 -0.91 7.02 5.32
C LYS A 107 -0.27 6.09 4.28
N THR A 108 -0.30 6.49 3.02
CA THR A 108 0.45 5.85 1.95
C THR A 108 1.88 6.40 1.94
N ASP A 109 2.82 5.56 2.34
CA ASP A 109 4.23 5.92 2.37
C ASP A 109 4.97 5.39 1.13
N PHE A 110 6.12 6.00 0.80
CA PHE A 110 6.88 5.70 -0.42
C PHE A 110 6.07 5.89 -1.71
N GLY A 111 6.44 5.17 -2.79
CA GLY A 111 5.82 5.29 -4.11
C GLY A 111 6.63 6.15 -5.08
N GLU A 112 7.75 6.74 -4.64
CA GLU A 112 8.66 7.56 -5.46
C GLU A 112 9.93 6.82 -5.95
N ARG A 113 10.32 5.72 -5.27
CA ARG A 113 11.52 4.93 -5.62
C ARG A 113 11.18 3.82 -6.61
N ILE A 114 10.70 4.19 -7.79
CA ILE A 114 10.18 3.26 -8.78
C ILE A 114 11.27 2.84 -9.76
N PRO A 115 11.46 1.52 -9.99
CA PRO A 115 12.47 1.01 -10.92
C PRO A 115 12.15 1.42 -12.36
N ARG A 116 13.24 1.60 -13.17
CA ARG A 116 13.09 1.95 -14.58
C ARG A 116 13.23 0.75 -15.52
N ASP A 117 14.05 -0.22 -15.14
CA ASP A 117 14.37 -1.38 -15.99
C ASP A 117 13.53 -2.60 -15.64
N VAL A 118 12.20 -2.42 -15.68
CA VAL A 118 11.19 -3.43 -15.33
C VAL A 118 10.14 -3.54 -16.43
N VAL A 119 9.29 -4.55 -16.32
CA VAL A 119 8.14 -4.77 -17.19
C VAL A 119 6.87 -4.54 -16.38
N TRP A 120 6.02 -3.65 -16.87
CA TRP A 120 4.70 -3.36 -16.35
C TRP A 120 3.66 -4.23 -17.03
N PHE A 121 2.62 -4.64 -16.32
CA PHE A 121 1.58 -5.53 -16.83
C PHE A 121 0.89 -4.96 -18.09
N ASP A 122 0.59 -3.67 -18.12
CA ASP A 122 -0.08 -2.99 -19.23
C ASP A 122 0.87 -2.56 -20.35
N GLY A 123 2.17 -2.85 -20.24
CA GLY A 123 3.19 -2.40 -21.20
C GLY A 123 3.53 -0.91 -21.12
N ALA A 124 3.17 -0.23 -20.04
CA ALA A 124 3.41 1.20 -19.88
C ALA A 124 4.88 1.59 -20.09
N PRO A 125 5.16 2.78 -20.66
CA PRO A 125 6.52 3.26 -20.84
C PRO A 125 7.25 3.44 -19.52
N LYS A 126 8.44 2.87 -19.42
CA LYS A 126 9.26 2.84 -18.19
C LYS A 126 9.47 4.21 -17.54
N LEU A 127 9.74 5.24 -18.33
CA LEU A 127 9.97 6.61 -17.83
C LEU A 127 8.68 7.25 -17.30
N SER A 128 7.55 7.01 -17.94
CA SER A 128 6.27 7.54 -17.49
C SER A 128 5.87 6.94 -16.15
N MET A 129 6.08 5.63 -15.98
CA MET A 129 5.73 4.92 -14.75
C MET A 129 6.57 5.35 -13.55
N HIS A 130 7.79 5.85 -13.75
CA HIS A 130 8.60 6.37 -12.63
C HIS A 130 7.86 7.44 -11.82
N ASN A 131 7.09 8.30 -12.48
CA ASN A 131 6.29 9.32 -11.81
C ASN A 131 4.82 8.93 -11.66
N TRP A 132 4.25 8.18 -12.63
CA TRP A 132 2.83 7.84 -12.63
C TRP A 132 2.44 6.78 -11.60
N TYR A 133 3.36 5.96 -11.17
CA TYR A 133 3.13 4.91 -10.20
C TYR A 133 2.45 5.42 -8.91
N THR A 134 2.92 6.54 -8.39
CA THR A 134 2.37 7.13 -7.15
C THR A 134 0.90 7.48 -7.29
N GLU A 135 0.46 7.95 -8.46
CA GLU A 135 -0.96 8.23 -8.72
C GLU A 135 -1.79 6.96 -8.62
N LEU A 136 -1.39 5.89 -9.32
CA LEU A 136 -2.09 4.61 -9.30
C LEU A 136 -2.16 4.00 -7.89
N TYR A 137 -1.07 4.09 -7.14
CA TYR A 137 -1.01 3.63 -5.75
C TYR A 137 -1.97 4.41 -4.85
N ASN A 138 -1.85 5.73 -4.83
CA ASN A 138 -2.69 6.59 -4.00
C ASN A 138 -4.16 6.47 -4.38
N GLN A 139 -4.49 6.43 -5.67
CA GLN A 139 -5.85 6.25 -6.15
C GLN A 139 -6.44 4.91 -5.68
N THR A 140 -5.66 3.83 -5.74
CA THR A 140 -6.10 2.49 -5.29
C THR A 140 -6.50 2.52 -3.81
N VAL A 141 -5.71 3.19 -2.96
CA VAL A 141 -5.99 3.29 -1.53
C VAL A 141 -7.13 4.27 -1.25
N PHE A 142 -7.19 5.38 -1.97
CA PHE A 142 -8.28 6.36 -1.86
C PHE A 142 -9.64 5.72 -2.17
N GLU A 143 -9.73 4.99 -3.29
CA GLU A 143 -10.91 4.22 -3.66
C GLU A 143 -11.32 3.20 -2.57
N ALA A 144 -10.36 2.51 -1.95
CA ALA A 144 -10.64 1.57 -0.85
C ALA A 144 -11.30 2.27 0.35
N ILE A 145 -10.83 3.47 0.68
CA ILE A 145 -11.39 4.25 1.79
C ILE A 145 -12.82 4.73 1.43
N GLU A 146 -13.02 5.24 0.21
CA GLU A 146 -14.36 5.66 -0.24
C GLU A 146 -15.36 4.51 -0.32
N GLU A 147 -14.93 3.33 -0.79
CA GLU A 147 -15.76 2.12 -0.78
C GLU A 147 -16.19 1.70 0.63
N THR A 148 -15.33 1.93 1.61
CA THR A 148 -15.61 1.54 3.01
C THR A 148 -16.47 2.57 3.74
N TYR A 149 -16.18 3.86 3.59
CA TYR A 149 -16.79 4.91 4.40
C TYR A 149 -17.75 5.83 3.61
N GLY A 150 -17.76 5.74 2.31
CA GLY A 150 -18.60 6.54 1.41
C GLY A 150 -17.83 7.68 0.74
N THR A 151 -18.36 8.11 -0.40
CA THR A 151 -17.79 9.18 -1.23
C THR A 151 -17.61 10.47 -0.44
N GLY A 152 -16.46 11.10 -0.60
CA GLY A 152 -16.08 12.36 0.06
C GLY A 152 -15.67 12.21 1.53
N LYS A 153 -15.55 10.97 2.04
CA LYS A 153 -15.12 10.71 3.42
C LYS A 153 -13.72 10.09 3.51
N ALA A 154 -13.05 9.89 2.37
CA ALA A 154 -11.71 9.33 2.37
C ALA A 154 -10.71 10.30 3.00
N CYS A 155 -9.99 9.82 4.01
CA CYS A 155 -8.82 10.49 4.57
C CYS A 155 -7.57 9.69 4.16
N LEU A 156 -6.98 10.08 3.05
CA LEU A 156 -5.70 9.58 2.56
C LEU A 156 -4.61 10.59 2.89
N PHE A 157 -3.54 10.14 3.53
CA PHE A 157 -2.35 10.93 3.85
C PHE A 157 -1.19 10.45 2.97
N ALA A 158 -1.00 11.07 1.81
CA ALA A 158 -0.03 10.63 0.81
C ALA A 158 1.36 11.23 1.04
N ARG A 159 2.42 10.40 0.96
CA ARG A 159 3.81 10.89 0.94
C ARG A 159 4.23 11.34 -0.46
N SER A 160 4.11 10.46 -1.45
CA SER A 160 4.50 10.78 -2.82
C SER A 160 3.33 11.34 -3.62
N ALA A 161 3.63 12.21 -4.58
CA ALA A 161 2.65 12.82 -5.44
C ALA A 161 3.22 13.09 -6.84
N THR A 162 2.32 13.17 -7.81
CA THR A 162 2.58 13.62 -9.18
C THR A 162 1.40 14.47 -9.66
N ALA A 163 1.40 14.87 -10.92
CA ALA A 163 0.26 15.55 -11.54
C ALA A 163 -1.01 14.68 -11.40
N GLY A 164 -2.07 15.24 -10.84
CA GLY A 164 -3.28 14.52 -10.44
C GLY A 164 -3.43 14.33 -8.94
N GLY A 165 -2.32 14.21 -8.20
CA GLY A 165 -2.31 13.96 -6.77
C GLY A 165 -3.00 15.03 -5.92
N GLN A 166 -3.17 16.24 -6.43
CA GLN A 166 -3.91 17.31 -5.73
C GLN A 166 -5.39 16.97 -5.45
N GLN A 167 -5.92 15.91 -6.05
CA GLN A 167 -7.26 15.42 -5.73
C GLN A 167 -7.34 14.72 -4.37
N PHE A 168 -6.22 14.26 -3.83
CA PHE A 168 -6.17 13.59 -2.53
C PHE A 168 -6.09 14.61 -1.38
N PRO A 169 -6.77 14.36 -0.25
CA PRO A 169 -7.05 15.40 0.75
C PRO A 169 -5.84 15.86 1.55
N VAL A 170 -4.85 14.99 1.81
CA VAL A 170 -3.71 15.32 2.68
C VAL A 170 -2.41 14.81 2.08
N HIS A 171 -1.39 15.68 2.06
CA HIS A 171 -0.05 15.35 1.60
C HIS A 171 0.99 15.54 2.70
N TRP A 172 1.95 14.64 2.76
CA TRP A 172 3.13 14.76 3.62
C TRP A 172 4.07 15.86 3.11
N GLY A 173 4.52 16.72 4.01
CA GLY A 173 5.43 17.82 3.67
C GLY A 173 6.87 17.39 3.37
N GLY A 174 7.16 16.12 3.45
CA GLY A 174 8.46 15.53 3.19
C GLY A 174 9.28 15.20 4.44
N ASP A 175 10.32 14.42 4.23
CA ASP A 175 11.35 14.08 5.21
C ASP A 175 12.51 15.09 5.14
#